data_c862fd106f0a73d8e24893f224d0540b
#
_entry.id   c862fd106f0a73d8e24893f224d0540b
#
_cell.length_a   1.000
_cell.length_b   1.000
_cell.length_c   1.000
_cell.angle_alpha   90.00
_cell.angle_beta   90.00
_cell.angle_gamma   90.00
#
_symmetry.space_group_name_H-M   'P 1'
#
loop_
_entity.id
_entity.type
_entity.pdbx_description
1 polymer ?
#
loop_
_entity_poly.entity_id
_entity_poly.type
_entity_poly.pdbx_seq_one_letter_code
_entity_poly.pdbx_strand_id
1 'polypeptide(L)'
;MKYAAIDFETAYWGPGSACSLGISVSDGNEITEEWYRLIRPYRMNFDPICMRVNGIYPNDVEKEPAFPAFWKEVAERLEGSIVFAHNARFDMGVLASVLDVYDLPDIHFLYGDTVAVSRMLWKELPNHKLDTVAGSLGYDFNHHQALDDARACEMIVRKAVEKTEAVTIKEMMARLKLPLKKFAVKRTHVPGSMGLTAPVLWHRKAR
;
A
#
# COMPACT_ATOMS: atom_id res chain seq x y z
N MET A 1 12.91 -7.24 -14.20
CA MET A 1 12.09 -7.91 -13.14
C MET A 1 11.05 -6.89 -12.67
N LYS A 2 9.83 -6.89 -13.24
CA LYS A 2 8.82 -5.85 -12.97
C LYS A 2 8.06 -6.16 -11.67
N TYR A 3 7.92 -5.16 -10.80
CA TYR A 3 7.08 -5.18 -9.60
C TYR A 3 6.63 -3.76 -9.25
N ALA A 4 5.65 -3.63 -8.36
CA ALA A 4 5.19 -2.35 -7.87
C ALA A 4 5.28 -2.28 -6.33
N ALA A 5 5.51 -1.10 -5.80
CA ALA A 5 5.32 -0.79 -4.39
C ALA A 5 4.19 0.22 -4.25
N ILE A 6 3.34 0.05 -3.25
CA ILE A 6 2.21 0.95 -2.99
C ILE A 6 2.15 1.37 -1.54
N ASP A 7 1.57 2.54 -1.32
CA ASP A 7 1.19 3.01 0.01
C ASP A 7 -0.09 3.82 -0.07
N PHE A 8 -1.01 3.57 0.87
CA PHE A 8 -2.26 4.29 1.02
C PHE A 8 -2.27 5.15 2.28
N GLU A 9 -2.78 6.37 2.14
CA GLU A 9 -3.22 7.14 3.29
C GLU A 9 -4.74 7.11 3.43
N THR A 10 -5.21 7.18 4.67
CA THR A 10 -6.65 7.06 4.97
C THR A 10 -7.17 8.25 5.77
N ALA A 11 -8.39 8.69 5.44
CA ALA A 11 -9.07 9.78 6.13
C ALA A 11 -9.67 9.34 7.47
N TYR A 12 -10.06 8.08 7.57
CA TYR A 12 -10.70 7.49 8.76
C TYR A 12 -10.46 5.97 8.83
N TRP A 13 -10.83 5.37 9.96
CA TRP A 13 -10.79 3.92 10.15
C TRP A 13 -12.05 3.27 9.58
N GLY A 14 -11.95 2.61 8.43
CA GLY A 14 -13.08 1.89 7.84
C GLY A 14 -13.06 1.78 6.32
N PRO A 15 -14.07 1.12 5.75
CA PRO A 15 -14.15 0.90 4.31
C PRO A 15 -14.25 2.19 3.49
N GLY A 16 -13.55 2.23 2.36
CA GLY A 16 -13.57 3.38 1.45
C GLY A 16 -12.85 4.62 1.97
N SER A 17 -11.98 4.49 2.97
CA SER A 17 -11.30 5.60 3.65
C SER A 17 -10.08 6.16 2.91
N ALA A 18 -9.66 5.58 1.78
CA ALA A 18 -8.50 6.05 1.04
C ALA A 18 -8.60 7.54 0.71
N CYS A 19 -7.59 8.33 1.11
CA CYS A 19 -7.49 9.76 0.81
C CYS A 19 -6.23 10.11 0.00
N SER A 20 -5.27 9.21 -0.11
CA SER A 20 -4.23 9.26 -1.15
C SER A 20 -3.70 7.85 -1.45
N LEU A 21 -3.06 7.71 -2.60
CA LEU A 21 -2.34 6.51 -3.02
C LEU A 21 -1.08 6.91 -3.78
N GLY A 22 0.04 6.33 -3.38
CA GLY A 22 1.30 6.33 -4.09
C GLY A 22 1.59 4.95 -4.69
N ILE A 23 2.08 4.93 -5.93
CA ILE A 23 2.55 3.72 -6.62
C ILE A 23 3.91 4.01 -7.21
N SER A 24 4.88 3.14 -6.94
CA SER A 24 6.21 3.13 -7.54
C SER A 24 6.41 1.82 -8.27
N VAL A 25 6.62 1.87 -9.58
CA VAL A 25 6.84 0.68 -10.43
C VAL A 25 8.32 0.59 -10.76
N SER A 26 8.89 -0.59 -10.60
CA SER A 26 10.31 -0.85 -10.83
C SER A 26 10.52 -2.01 -11.81
N ASP A 27 11.60 -1.93 -12.60
CA ASP A 27 12.09 -3.03 -13.43
C ASP A 27 13.06 -3.96 -12.67
N GLY A 28 13.35 -3.61 -11.42
CA GLY A 28 14.29 -4.30 -10.53
C GLY A 28 15.65 -3.63 -10.41
N ASN A 29 15.97 -2.69 -11.29
CA ASN A 29 17.19 -1.88 -11.22
C ASN A 29 16.87 -0.45 -10.76
N GLU A 30 15.80 0.12 -11.33
CA GLU A 30 15.36 1.48 -11.04
C GLU A 30 13.83 1.58 -11.08
N ILE A 31 13.33 2.70 -10.56
CA ILE A 31 11.93 3.07 -10.67
C ILE A 31 11.71 3.54 -12.11
N THR A 32 10.78 2.91 -12.82
CA THR A 32 10.44 3.21 -14.21
C THR A 32 9.18 4.04 -14.34
N GLU A 33 8.31 4.03 -13.33
CA GLU A 33 7.07 4.78 -13.34
C GLU A 33 6.65 5.11 -11.91
N GLU A 34 6.11 6.31 -11.73
CA GLU A 34 5.55 6.77 -10.47
C GLU A 34 4.15 7.33 -10.70
N TRP A 35 3.28 7.09 -9.74
CA TRP A 35 1.92 7.59 -9.78
C TRP A 35 1.47 8.00 -8.38
N TYR A 36 0.86 9.16 -8.26
CA TYR A 36 0.31 9.68 -7.01
C TYR A 36 -0.97 10.44 -7.27
N ARG A 37 -1.96 10.25 -6.41
CA ARG A 37 -3.18 11.06 -6.38
C ARG A 37 -3.66 11.25 -4.95
N LEU A 38 -4.14 12.46 -4.69
CA LEU A 38 -5.10 12.71 -3.64
C LEU A 38 -6.46 12.14 -4.09
N ILE A 39 -7.22 11.63 -3.16
CA ILE A 39 -8.46 10.88 -3.43
C ILE A 39 -9.53 11.41 -2.48
N ARG A 40 -10.67 11.80 -3.03
CA ARG A 40 -11.83 12.07 -2.18
C ARG A 40 -12.34 10.75 -1.61
N PRO A 41 -12.30 10.56 -0.27
CA PRO A 41 -12.74 9.31 0.35
C PRO A 41 -14.25 9.08 0.14
N TYR A 42 -14.69 7.82 0.28
CA TYR A 42 -16.08 7.44 0.12
C TYR A 42 -17.05 8.25 1.01
N ARG A 43 -16.57 8.58 2.22
CA ARG A 43 -17.26 9.51 3.13
C ARG A 43 -16.29 10.60 3.53
N MET A 44 -16.73 11.86 3.49
CA MET A 44 -15.96 13.03 3.93
C MET A 44 -15.95 13.11 5.48
N ASN A 45 -15.57 12.00 6.12
CA ASN A 45 -15.36 11.89 7.54
C ASN A 45 -13.87 11.76 7.82
N PHE A 46 -13.29 12.60 8.68
CA PHE A 46 -11.87 12.62 8.95
C PHE A 46 -11.60 12.38 10.42
N ASP A 47 -10.80 11.34 10.70
CA ASP A 47 -10.33 11.06 12.05
C ASP A 47 -9.14 11.97 12.38
N PRO A 48 -9.16 12.67 13.53
CA PRO A 48 -8.04 13.54 13.94
C PRO A 48 -6.68 12.85 14.02
N ILE A 49 -6.65 11.53 14.29
CA ILE A 49 -5.41 10.75 14.33
C ILE A 49 -4.89 10.55 12.89
N CYS A 50 -5.76 10.20 11.95
CA CYS A 50 -5.38 10.06 10.54
C CYS A 50 -4.82 11.37 10.00
N MET A 51 -5.52 12.50 10.20
CA MET A 51 -5.05 13.82 9.78
C MET A 51 -3.69 14.20 10.39
N ARG A 52 -3.46 13.86 11.65
CA ARG A 52 -2.18 14.14 12.33
C ARG A 52 -1.03 13.31 11.75
N VAL A 53 -1.32 12.08 11.32
CA VAL A 53 -0.31 11.15 10.79
C VAL A 53 0.07 11.53 9.38
N ASN A 54 -0.91 11.75 8.48
CA ASN A 54 -0.65 11.93 7.06
C ASN A 54 -0.72 13.38 6.57
N GLY A 55 -1.19 14.30 7.41
CA GLY A 55 -1.28 15.72 7.07
C GLY A 55 -2.35 16.07 6.03
N ILE A 56 -3.24 15.13 5.68
CA ILE A 56 -4.30 15.35 4.69
C ILE A 56 -5.58 15.76 5.41
N TYR A 57 -6.12 16.91 5.03
CA TYR A 57 -7.33 17.49 5.61
C TYR A 57 -8.50 17.45 4.63
N PRO A 58 -9.76 17.63 5.09
CA PRO A 58 -10.92 17.64 4.21
C PRO A 58 -10.81 18.57 3.01
N ASN A 59 -10.27 19.77 3.22
CA ASN A 59 -10.12 20.79 2.17
C ASN A 59 -9.14 20.36 1.05
N ASP A 60 -8.20 19.47 1.36
CA ASP A 60 -7.20 19.00 0.40
C ASP A 60 -7.81 18.05 -0.63
N VAL A 61 -8.88 17.34 -0.24
CA VAL A 61 -9.48 16.28 -1.07
C VAL A 61 -10.94 16.50 -1.44
N GLU A 62 -11.62 17.52 -0.91
CA GLU A 62 -13.06 17.73 -1.15
C GLU A 62 -13.41 17.90 -2.63
N LYS A 63 -12.47 18.50 -3.42
CA LYS A 63 -12.61 18.74 -4.86
C LYS A 63 -11.94 17.68 -5.72
N GLU A 64 -11.21 16.76 -5.10
CA GLU A 64 -10.54 15.68 -5.81
C GLU A 64 -11.54 14.62 -6.29
N PRO A 65 -11.23 13.92 -7.39
CA PRO A 65 -12.02 12.77 -7.81
C PRO A 65 -12.00 11.66 -6.76
N ALA A 66 -13.08 10.89 -6.68
CA ALA A 66 -13.12 9.67 -5.90
C ALA A 66 -12.38 8.52 -6.61
N PHE A 67 -12.02 7.47 -5.88
CA PHE A 67 -11.20 6.35 -6.37
C PHE A 67 -11.63 5.74 -7.72
N PRO A 68 -12.93 5.60 -8.04
CA PRO A 68 -13.35 5.06 -9.34
C PRO A 68 -12.79 5.81 -10.55
N ALA A 69 -12.55 7.11 -10.43
CA ALA A 69 -11.99 7.92 -11.52
C ALA A 69 -10.55 7.48 -11.90
N PHE A 70 -9.84 6.88 -10.95
CA PHE A 70 -8.45 6.46 -11.11
C PHE A 70 -8.30 4.95 -11.30
N TRP A 71 -9.40 4.18 -11.20
CA TRP A 71 -9.32 2.72 -11.13
C TRP A 71 -8.61 2.09 -12.33
N LYS A 72 -8.89 2.58 -13.53
CA LYS A 72 -8.21 2.08 -14.73
C LYS A 72 -6.69 2.25 -14.64
N GLU A 73 -6.23 3.44 -14.25
CA GLU A 73 -4.81 3.75 -14.14
C GLU A 73 -4.12 2.89 -13.08
N VAL A 74 -4.79 2.66 -11.94
CA VAL A 74 -4.30 1.80 -10.85
C VAL A 74 -4.23 0.35 -11.31
N ALA A 75 -5.30 -0.15 -11.94
CA ALA A 75 -5.38 -1.53 -12.42
C ALA A 75 -4.28 -1.84 -13.45
N GLU A 76 -4.02 -0.96 -14.41
CA GLU A 76 -2.97 -1.13 -15.43
C GLU A 76 -1.56 -1.28 -14.83
N ARG A 77 -1.31 -0.70 -13.65
CA ARG A 77 -0.03 -0.79 -12.94
C ARG A 77 0.10 -2.05 -12.10
N LEU A 78 -0.99 -2.54 -11.56
CA LEU A 78 -0.97 -3.62 -10.57
C LEU A 78 -1.35 -4.99 -11.14
N GLU A 79 -2.19 -5.06 -12.19
CA GLU A 79 -2.68 -6.33 -12.77
C GLU A 79 -1.52 -7.23 -13.20
N GLY A 80 -1.53 -8.48 -12.75
CA GLY A 80 -0.53 -9.48 -13.08
C GLY A 80 0.87 -9.24 -12.50
N SER A 81 1.08 -8.16 -11.73
CA SER A 81 2.37 -7.82 -11.14
C SER A 81 2.60 -8.52 -9.79
N ILE A 82 3.79 -8.30 -9.21
CA ILE A 82 4.03 -8.54 -7.78
C ILE A 82 4.03 -7.18 -7.09
N VAL A 83 3.15 -7.01 -6.12
CA VAL A 83 2.94 -5.74 -5.40
C VAL A 83 3.51 -5.85 -3.99
N PHE A 84 4.25 -4.84 -3.54
CA PHE A 84 4.72 -4.74 -2.17
C PHE A 84 4.10 -3.54 -1.46
N ALA A 85 3.95 -3.66 -0.16
CA ALA A 85 3.67 -2.54 0.72
C ALA A 85 4.38 -2.76 2.06
N HIS A 86 4.57 -1.71 2.84
CA HIS A 86 5.18 -1.82 4.16
C HIS A 86 4.10 -2.00 5.22
N ASN A 87 3.94 -3.22 5.76
CA ASN A 87 2.78 -3.70 6.49
C ASN A 87 1.57 -3.92 5.54
N ALA A 88 1.82 -4.67 4.47
CA ALA A 88 0.94 -4.88 3.33
C ALA A 88 -0.52 -5.28 3.68
N ARG A 89 -0.77 -5.82 4.88
CA ARG A 89 -2.14 -6.10 5.32
C ARG A 89 -3.02 -4.85 5.36
N PHE A 90 -2.43 -3.70 5.69
CA PHE A 90 -3.15 -2.42 5.72
C PHE A 90 -3.54 -2.00 4.30
N ASP A 91 -2.57 -1.89 3.40
CA ASP A 91 -2.80 -1.39 2.04
C ASP A 91 -3.69 -2.29 1.22
N MET A 92 -3.48 -3.61 1.32
CA MET A 92 -4.35 -4.60 0.68
C MET A 92 -5.78 -4.53 1.23
N GLY A 93 -5.93 -4.24 2.52
CA GLY A 93 -7.24 -4.03 3.14
C GLY A 93 -7.92 -2.76 2.65
N VAL A 94 -7.18 -1.65 2.53
CA VAL A 94 -7.71 -0.38 1.98
C VAL A 94 -8.12 -0.59 0.52
N LEU A 95 -7.26 -1.17 -0.32
CA LEU A 95 -7.58 -1.45 -1.71
C LEU A 95 -8.82 -2.34 -1.84
N ALA A 96 -8.87 -3.46 -1.10
CA ALA A 96 -10.03 -4.35 -1.12
C ALA A 96 -11.32 -3.61 -0.71
N SER A 97 -11.24 -2.73 0.29
CA SER A 97 -12.40 -1.98 0.78
C SER A 97 -12.91 -0.96 -0.24
N VAL A 98 -12.03 -0.26 -0.97
CA VAL A 98 -12.49 0.68 -2.00
C VAL A 98 -13.08 -0.06 -3.21
N LEU A 99 -12.52 -1.22 -3.57
CA LEU A 99 -13.11 -2.04 -4.64
C LEU A 99 -14.50 -2.56 -4.25
N ASP A 100 -14.69 -2.92 -2.98
CA ASP A 100 -15.99 -3.39 -2.47
C ASP A 100 -17.02 -2.27 -2.42
N VAL A 101 -16.74 -1.12 -1.78
CA VAL A 101 -17.74 -0.04 -1.60
C VAL A 101 -18.13 0.67 -2.89
N TYR A 102 -17.27 0.66 -3.90
CA TYR A 102 -17.53 1.26 -5.21
C TYR A 102 -17.97 0.24 -6.26
N ASP A 103 -18.08 -1.04 -5.89
CA ASP A 103 -18.39 -2.14 -6.80
C ASP A 103 -17.50 -2.17 -8.05
N LEU A 104 -16.20 -1.92 -7.85
CA LEU A 104 -15.22 -1.91 -8.93
C LEU A 104 -14.81 -3.33 -9.33
N PRO A 105 -14.40 -3.54 -10.59
CA PRO A 105 -13.93 -4.86 -11.05
C PRO A 105 -12.79 -5.41 -10.18
N ASP A 106 -12.73 -6.74 -10.04
CA ASP A 106 -11.63 -7.41 -9.37
C ASP A 106 -10.32 -7.26 -10.15
N ILE A 107 -9.22 -7.37 -9.43
CA ILE A 107 -7.86 -7.32 -9.95
C ILE A 107 -7.06 -8.49 -9.41
N HIS A 108 -6.11 -9.01 -10.18
CA HIS A 108 -5.35 -10.19 -9.85
C HIS A 108 -3.85 -9.92 -9.81
N PHE A 109 -3.27 -9.99 -8.63
CA PHE A 109 -1.82 -9.90 -8.44
C PHE A 109 -1.38 -10.70 -7.22
N LEU A 110 -0.06 -10.91 -7.11
CA LEU A 110 0.57 -11.43 -5.92
C LEU A 110 1.13 -10.28 -5.10
N TYR A 111 1.12 -10.39 -3.77
CA TYR A 111 1.72 -9.37 -2.95
C TYR A 111 2.65 -9.92 -1.86
N GLY A 112 3.64 -9.10 -1.50
CA GLY A 112 4.58 -9.32 -0.42
C GLY A 112 4.55 -8.18 0.59
N ASP A 113 5.16 -8.41 1.77
CA ASP A 113 5.23 -7.46 2.88
C ASP A 113 6.68 -7.14 3.21
N THR A 114 7.10 -5.89 3.02
CA THR A 114 8.48 -5.46 3.29
C THR A 114 8.83 -5.44 4.78
N VAL A 115 7.85 -5.39 5.70
CA VAL A 115 8.11 -5.62 7.14
C VAL A 115 8.59 -7.06 7.36
N ALA A 116 7.97 -8.04 6.71
CA ALA A 116 8.40 -9.43 6.82
C ALA A 116 9.79 -9.64 6.19
N VAL A 117 10.03 -9.03 5.03
CA VAL A 117 11.35 -9.05 4.37
C VAL A 117 12.43 -8.43 5.27
N SER A 118 12.17 -7.26 5.84
CA SER A 118 13.14 -6.57 6.69
C SER A 118 13.48 -7.36 7.95
N ARG A 119 12.51 -8.03 8.56
CA ARG A 119 12.72 -8.91 9.73
C ARG A 119 13.62 -10.10 9.44
N MET A 120 13.65 -10.56 8.20
CA MET A 120 14.53 -11.67 7.80
C MET A 120 15.96 -11.21 7.50
N LEU A 121 16.12 -10.01 6.91
CA LEU A 121 17.40 -9.54 6.37
C LEU A 121 18.18 -8.60 7.27
N TRP A 122 17.50 -7.81 8.11
CA TRP A 122 18.08 -6.78 8.98
C TRP A 122 17.59 -6.97 10.41
N LYS A 123 17.90 -8.14 10.97
CA LYS A 123 17.42 -8.59 12.30
C LYS A 123 17.92 -7.73 13.44
N GLU A 124 19.01 -7.02 13.22
CA GLU A 124 19.70 -6.14 14.20
C GLU A 124 18.99 -4.80 14.41
N LEU A 125 18.02 -4.46 13.55
CA LEU A 125 17.32 -3.19 13.69
C LEU A 125 16.44 -3.15 14.96
N PRO A 126 16.36 -1.99 15.62
CA PRO A 126 15.57 -1.83 16.85
C PRO A 126 14.06 -2.02 16.62
N ASN A 127 13.62 -1.77 15.42
CA ASN A 127 12.27 -2.04 14.93
C ASN A 127 12.26 -2.11 13.40
N HIS A 128 11.12 -2.49 12.81
CA HIS A 128 10.96 -2.63 11.37
C HIS A 128 9.90 -1.68 10.81
N LYS A 129 9.86 -0.44 11.31
CA LYS A 129 9.08 0.64 10.71
C LYS A 129 9.77 1.09 9.42
N LEU A 130 9.01 1.68 8.51
CA LEU A 130 9.51 2.08 7.20
C LEU A 130 10.68 3.06 7.31
N ASP A 131 10.53 4.09 8.15
CA ASP A 131 11.56 5.09 8.45
C ASP A 131 12.86 4.48 8.99
N THR A 132 12.73 3.54 9.94
CA THR A 132 13.88 2.87 10.55
C THR A 132 14.63 1.99 9.53
N VAL A 133 13.88 1.21 8.74
CA VAL A 133 14.50 0.33 7.73
C VAL A 133 15.13 1.15 6.61
N ALA A 134 14.42 2.12 6.06
CA ALA A 134 14.92 2.99 4.99
C ALA A 134 16.15 3.78 5.43
N GLY A 135 16.11 4.42 6.61
CA GLY A 135 17.24 5.17 7.16
C GLY A 135 18.47 4.29 7.39
N SER A 136 18.30 3.04 7.85
CA SER A 136 19.41 2.10 8.00
C SER A 136 20.09 1.71 6.66
N LEU A 137 19.34 1.87 5.57
CA LEU A 137 19.82 1.59 4.20
C LEU A 137 20.30 2.87 3.48
N GLY A 138 20.39 3.99 4.21
CA GLY A 138 20.87 5.28 3.69
C GLY A 138 19.84 6.00 2.81
N TYR A 139 18.56 5.77 3.03
CA TYR A 139 17.47 6.40 2.28
C TYR A 139 16.62 7.28 3.20
N ASP A 140 16.76 8.59 3.04
CA ASP A 140 15.95 9.60 3.71
C ASP A 140 14.77 10.01 2.83
N PHE A 141 13.57 10.14 3.41
CA PHE A 141 12.35 10.48 2.68
C PHE A 141 11.34 11.16 3.59
N ASN A 142 10.34 11.77 2.99
CA ASN A 142 9.27 12.43 3.72
C ASN A 142 8.19 11.42 4.11
N HIS A 143 8.30 10.86 5.33
CA HIS A 143 7.40 9.82 5.82
C HIS A 143 5.96 10.33 5.98
N HIS A 144 4.99 9.44 5.69
CA HIS A 144 3.56 9.71 5.62
C HIS A 144 3.12 10.54 4.40
N GLN A 145 3.94 10.52 3.36
CA GLN A 145 3.53 10.92 2.03
C GLN A 145 3.50 9.67 1.13
N ALA A 146 2.31 9.27 0.68
CA ALA A 146 2.08 7.96 0.06
C ALA A 146 3.07 7.61 -1.07
N LEU A 147 3.47 8.57 -1.92
CA LEU A 147 4.45 8.29 -2.97
C LEU A 147 5.86 8.09 -2.41
N ASP A 148 6.27 8.88 -1.43
CA ASP A 148 7.59 8.75 -0.82
C ASP A 148 7.68 7.45 0.00
N ASP A 149 6.60 7.04 0.66
CA ASP A 149 6.49 5.76 1.37
C ASP A 149 6.53 4.57 0.37
N ALA A 150 5.87 4.69 -0.79
CA ALA A 150 5.95 3.70 -1.86
C ALA A 150 7.38 3.59 -2.46
N ARG A 151 8.10 4.71 -2.64
CA ARG A 151 9.52 4.72 -3.06
C ARG A 151 10.42 4.05 -2.04
N ALA A 152 10.24 4.37 -0.75
CA ALA A 152 11.00 3.73 0.33
C ALA A 152 10.72 2.22 0.39
N CYS A 153 9.48 1.81 0.20
CA CYS A 153 9.09 0.40 0.10
C CYS A 153 9.77 -0.28 -1.10
N GLU A 154 9.79 0.35 -2.29
CA GLU A 154 10.48 -0.13 -3.49
C GLU A 154 11.97 -0.32 -3.22
N MET A 155 12.62 0.68 -2.66
CA MET A 155 14.04 0.64 -2.33
C MET A 155 14.37 -0.53 -1.38
N ILE A 156 13.53 -0.81 -0.39
CA ILE A 156 13.71 -1.97 0.51
C ILE A 156 13.65 -3.28 -0.29
N VAL A 157 12.71 -3.42 -1.24
CA VAL A 157 12.62 -4.62 -2.09
C VAL A 157 13.87 -4.77 -2.93
N ARG A 158 14.34 -3.72 -3.58
CA ARG A 158 15.55 -3.71 -4.41
C ARG A 158 16.79 -4.10 -3.59
N LYS A 159 16.95 -3.52 -2.40
CA LYS A 159 18.03 -3.88 -1.47
C LYS A 159 17.94 -5.33 -0.96
N ALA A 160 16.73 -5.84 -0.80
CA ALA A 160 16.53 -7.25 -0.43
C ALA A 160 16.92 -8.21 -1.57
N VAL A 161 16.58 -7.87 -2.81
CA VAL A 161 17.02 -8.63 -3.99
C VAL A 161 18.55 -8.64 -4.08
N GLU A 162 19.20 -7.48 -3.95
CA GLU A 162 20.65 -7.34 -3.94
C GLU A 162 21.28 -8.19 -2.81
N LYS A 163 20.82 -8.05 -1.58
CA LYS A 163 21.35 -8.76 -0.40
C LYS A 163 21.16 -10.28 -0.46
N THR A 164 20.10 -10.74 -1.12
CA THR A 164 19.85 -12.17 -1.31
C THR A 164 20.49 -12.74 -2.56
N GLU A 165 21.12 -11.90 -3.40
CA GLU A 165 21.68 -12.29 -4.71
C GLU A 165 20.65 -13.02 -5.59
N ALA A 166 19.37 -12.65 -5.45
CA ALA A 166 18.28 -13.28 -6.19
C ALA A 166 18.14 -12.64 -7.58
N VAL A 167 17.80 -13.45 -8.58
CA VAL A 167 17.57 -12.97 -9.96
C VAL A 167 16.11 -12.51 -10.14
N THR A 168 15.20 -13.01 -9.30
CA THR A 168 13.77 -12.68 -9.38
C THR A 168 13.17 -12.42 -8.00
N ILE A 169 12.06 -11.66 -7.95
CA ILE A 169 11.29 -11.48 -6.71
C ILE A 169 10.84 -12.83 -6.12
N LYS A 170 10.38 -13.76 -6.96
CA LYS A 170 9.95 -15.08 -6.48
C LYS A 170 11.10 -15.85 -5.83
N GLU A 171 12.30 -15.76 -6.40
CA GLU A 171 13.50 -16.38 -5.84
C GLU A 171 13.89 -15.71 -4.51
N MET A 172 13.90 -14.38 -4.44
CA MET A 172 14.14 -13.65 -3.19
C MET A 172 13.19 -14.12 -2.08
N MET A 173 11.89 -14.14 -2.36
CA MET A 173 10.89 -14.57 -1.39
C MET A 173 11.07 -16.05 -0.98
N ALA A 174 11.43 -16.93 -1.92
CA ALA A 174 11.73 -18.34 -1.63
C ALA A 174 12.97 -18.51 -0.75
N ARG A 175 14.06 -17.78 -1.02
CA ARG A 175 15.29 -17.78 -0.19
C ARG A 175 15.01 -17.31 1.23
N LEU A 176 14.11 -16.32 1.38
CA LEU A 176 13.66 -15.81 2.68
C LEU A 176 12.59 -16.71 3.35
N LYS A 177 12.10 -17.73 2.67
CA LYS A 177 10.98 -18.59 3.12
C LYS A 177 9.70 -17.78 3.44
N LEU A 178 9.48 -16.71 2.69
CA LEU A 178 8.31 -15.85 2.80
C LEU A 178 7.33 -16.11 1.65
N PRO A 179 6.03 -16.29 1.93
CA PRO A 179 5.05 -16.50 0.87
C PRO A 179 4.69 -15.19 0.17
N LEU A 180 4.54 -15.25 -1.15
CA LEU A 180 3.72 -14.28 -1.88
C LEU A 180 2.25 -14.69 -1.74
N LYS A 181 1.39 -13.75 -1.39
CA LYS A 181 -0.04 -13.96 -1.19
C LYS A 181 -0.83 -13.49 -2.42
N LYS A 182 -1.94 -14.13 -2.71
CA LYS A 182 -2.88 -13.65 -3.73
C LYS A 182 -3.73 -12.52 -3.14
N PHE A 183 -3.85 -11.42 -3.88
CA PHE A 183 -4.83 -10.40 -3.56
C PHE A 183 -6.23 -10.91 -3.90
N ALA A 184 -7.20 -10.64 -3.05
CA ALA A 184 -8.59 -10.99 -3.25
C ALA A 184 -9.49 -9.98 -2.52
N VAL A 185 -10.59 -9.62 -3.17
CA VAL A 185 -11.65 -8.79 -2.60
C VAL A 185 -12.70 -9.70 -1.99
N LYS A 186 -13.01 -9.49 -0.71
CA LYS A 186 -14.17 -10.10 -0.08
C LYS A 186 -15.34 -9.16 -0.20
N ARG A 187 -16.24 -9.42 -1.14
CA ARG A 187 -17.44 -8.59 -1.35
C ARG A 187 -18.38 -8.70 -0.16
N THR A 188 -18.62 -7.57 0.47
CA THR A 188 -19.56 -7.43 1.60
C THR A 188 -20.63 -6.41 1.31
N HIS A 189 -20.40 -5.53 0.34
CA HIS A 189 -21.36 -4.53 -0.09
C HIS A 189 -22.37 -5.14 -1.06
N VAL A 190 -23.68 -5.03 -0.72
CA VAL A 190 -24.75 -5.42 -1.62
C VAL A 190 -25.17 -4.17 -2.39
N PRO A 191 -25.03 -4.13 -3.73
CA PRO A 191 -25.44 -2.97 -4.52
C PRO A 191 -26.90 -2.60 -4.21
N GLY A 192 -27.14 -1.33 -3.83
CA GLY A 192 -28.48 -0.84 -3.50
C GLY A 192 -28.89 -0.89 -2.02
N SER A 193 -28.11 -1.49 -1.12
CA SER A 193 -28.33 -1.39 0.31
C SER A 193 -27.50 -0.27 0.90
N MET A 194 -28.06 0.92 1.10
CA MET A 194 -27.52 1.91 2.03
C MET A 194 -27.77 1.43 3.47
N GLY A 195 -27.18 0.31 3.84
CA GLY A 195 -27.29 -0.30 5.15
C GLY A 195 -25.96 -0.25 5.89
N LEU A 196 -25.96 0.40 7.05
CA LEU A 196 -24.89 0.42 8.04
C LEU A 196 -24.42 -1.02 8.35
N THR A 197 -23.37 -1.49 7.70
CA THR A 197 -22.66 -2.68 8.16
C THR A 197 -21.58 -2.26 9.15
N ALA A 198 -21.51 -3.00 10.26
CA ALA A 198 -20.60 -2.72 11.37
C ALA A 198 -19.13 -2.59 10.90
N PRO A 199 -18.36 -1.69 11.52
CA PRO A 199 -16.96 -1.45 11.11
C PRO A 199 -16.15 -2.71 11.34
N VAL A 200 -15.48 -3.17 10.28
CA VAL A 200 -14.35 -4.10 10.44
C VAL A 200 -13.25 -3.33 11.18
N LEU A 201 -12.95 -3.75 12.40
CA LEU A 201 -11.95 -3.11 13.25
C LEU A 201 -10.55 -3.27 12.65
N TRP A 202 -10.09 -2.27 11.97
CA TRP A 202 -8.72 -2.13 11.52
C TRP A 202 -7.88 -1.52 12.65
N HIS A 203 -7.34 -2.36 13.53
CA HIS A 203 -6.41 -1.88 14.54
C HIS A 203 -4.99 -1.87 13.95
N ARG A 204 -4.44 -0.68 13.67
CA ARG A 204 -2.99 -0.49 13.77
C ARG A 204 -2.63 -0.75 15.24
N LYS A 205 -2.01 -1.88 15.54
CA LYS A 205 -1.29 -1.99 16.81
C LYS A 205 -0.13 -1.01 16.73
N ALA A 206 -0.33 0.16 17.34
CA ALA A 206 0.77 1.03 17.72
C ALA A 206 1.67 0.22 18.68
N ARG A 207 2.85 -0.10 18.27
CA ARG A 207 4.01 -0.45 19.10
C ARG A 207 5.25 0.11 18.46
#